data_1ecb28ecb80eef6f83cb56c206658172
#
_entry.id   1ecb28ecb80eef6f83cb56c206658172
#
_cell.length_a   1.000
_cell.length_b   1.000
_cell.length_c   1.000
_cell.angle_alpha   90.00
_cell.angle_beta   90.00
_cell.angle_gamma   90.00
#
_symmetry.space_group_name_H-M   'P 1'
#
loop_
_entity.id
_entity.type
_entity.pdbx_description
1 polymer ?
#
loop_
_entity_poly.entity_id
_entity_poly.type
_entity_poly.pdbx_seq_one_letter_code
_entity_poly.pdbx_strand_id
1 'polypeptide(L)'
;MNESNPNTRKLGNGLGLLLGGLAFLMIAVVAWRIPHLYRAIEEANNLGPDAFITNGFELPDEWLNDTDFVRWGAPGQISAVDFPESWGQEKVEELSKNFRKRFLVSTSEVVGVTIEGQSRAYPLRLLQWHEVVNDVVGGKPICVVYHPLSETLCVFQRTPEDGSETPPLFGNSGLVLDCCLLLNDRKGSGMRDQENLWSPVDGIAMTGPRKGESLKFLPFTLTTWSKWRKETPATDVMAMLESHRVYYKKEPYLPYRQRDLPKYPYSPKAPPGPKNLERVVITGMGSNRVARLATDTDLEQSKDPKTVSAWFATHAREIPAEGP
;
A
#
# COMPACT_ATOMS: atom_id res chain seq x y z
N MET A 1 52.94 -45.54 26.87
CA MET A 1 53.06 -44.10 27.12
C MET A 1 52.32 -43.38 26.01
N ASN A 2 51.19 -42.86 26.35
CA ASN A 2 50.30 -42.22 25.36
C ASN A 2 50.38 -40.71 25.60
N GLU A 3 51.21 -40.03 24.84
CA GLU A 3 51.31 -38.56 24.91
C GLU A 3 50.07 -37.93 24.27
N SER A 4 49.21 -37.38 25.11
CA SER A 4 48.07 -36.62 24.68
C SER A 4 48.51 -35.29 24.11
N ASN A 5 48.30 -35.07 22.82
CA ASN A 5 48.65 -33.87 22.08
C ASN A 5 47.94 -32.59 22.69
N PRO A 6 48.73 -31.62 23.18
CA PRO A 6 48.16 -30.46 23.87
C PRO A 6 47.31 -29.53 22.96
N ASN A 7 47.43 -29.67 21.63
CA ASN A 7 46.63 -28.84 20.65
C ASN A 7 45.16 -29.26 20.56
N THR A 8 44.80 -30.50 20.89
CA THR A 8 43.40 -30.96 20.83
C THR A 8 42.56 -30.40 21.99
N ARG A 9 43.17 -30.12 23.13
CA ARG A 9 42.47 -29.48 24.29
C ARG A 9 42.14 -28.02 24.06
N LYS A 10 43.00 -27.27 23.35
CA LYS A 10 42.73 -25.84 23.04
C LYS A 10 41.61 -25.66 22.00
N LEU A 11 41.47 -26.58 21.04
CA LEU A 11 40.39 -26.54 20.05
C LEU A 11 39.02 -26.84 20.69
N GLY A 12 38.97 -27.77 21.62
CA GLY A 12 37.72 -28.13 22.35
C GLY A 12 37.22 -27.00 23.22
N ASN A 13 38.12 -26.25 23.88
CA ASN A 13 37.72 -25.14 24.73
C ASN A 13 37.25 -23.94 23.89
N GLY A 14 37.84 -23.67 22.72
CA GLY A 14 37.40 -22.61 21.81
C GLY A 14 36.03 -22.88 21.19
N LEU A 15 35.76 -24.14 20.82
CA LEU A 15 34.46 -24.54 20.25
C LEU A 15 33.35 -24.47 21.32
N GLY A 16 33.65 -24.87 22.58
CA GLY A 16 32.72 -24.75 23.71
C GLY A 16 32.35 -23.31 24.04
N LEU A 17 33.34 -22.38 23.99
CA LEU A 17 33.11 -20.95 24.17
C LEU A 17 32.27 -20.35 23.05
N LEU A 18 32.50 -20.74 21.79
CA LEU A 18 31.71 -20.30 20.62
C LEU A 18 30.26 -20.80 20.70
N LEU A 19 30.04 -22.07 21.04
CA LEU A 19 28.71 -22.64 21.20
C LEU A 19 27.98 -22.03 22.39
N GLY A 20 28.67 -21.78 23.51
CA GLY A 20 28.12 -21.07 24.66
C GLY A 20 27.72 -19.61 24.35
N GLY A 21 28.56 -18.90 23.57
CA GLY A 21 28.27 -17.57 23.11
C GLY A 21 27.04 -17.50 22.18
N LEU A 22 26.93 -18.46 21.23
CA LEU A 22 25.76 -18.59 20.35
C LEU A 22 24.48 -18.92 21.13
N ALA A 23 24.55 -19.85 22.10
CA ALA A 23 23.42 -20.18 22.95
C ALA A 23 22.98 -18.96 23.79
N PHE A 24 23.92 -18.23 24.36
CA PHE A 24 23.63 -17.02 25.14
C PHE A 24 22.99 -15.94 24.24
N LEU A 25 23.47 -15.76 23.00
CA LEU A 25 22.91 -14.80 22.04
C LEU A 25 21.49 -15.19 21.62
N MET A 26 21.22 -16.47 21.39
CA MET A 26 19.87 -16.98 21.15
C MET A 26 18.94 -16.73 22.33
N ILE A 27 19.39 -17.04 23.55
CA ILE A 27 18.61 -16.79 24.77
C ILE A 27 18.32 -15.28 24.94
N ALA A 28 19.30 -14.43 24.68
CA ALA A 28 19.13 -12.99 24.77
C ALA A 28 18.11 -12.47 23.72
N VAL A 29 18.17 -12.97 22.49
CA VAL A 29 17.20 -12.62 21.43
C VAL A 29 15.79 -13.11 21.78
N VAL A 30 15.66 -14.32 22.29
CA VAL A 30 14.38 -14.88 22.75
C VAL A 30 13.84 -14.08 23.93
N ALA A 31 14.67 -13.80 24.94
CA ALA A 31 14.28 -13.01 26.11
C ALA A 31 13.86 -11.59 25.74
N TRP A 32 14.50 -10.97 24.73
CA TRP A 32 14.09 -9.67 24.21
C TRP A 32 12.76 -9.74 23.44
N ARG A 33 12.50 -10.83 22.72
CA ARG A 33 11.27 -11.04 21.95
C ARG A 33 10.06 -11.44 22.81
N ILE A 34 10.27 -12.13 23.91
CA ILE A 34 9.19 -12.61 24.81
C ILE A 34 8.27 -11.48 25.27
N PRO A 35 8.75 -10.31 25.78
CA PRO A 35 7.87 -9.23 26.18
C PRO A 35 7.02 -8.64 25.04
N HIS A 36 7.57 -8.59 23.81
CA HIS A 36 6.82 -8.14 22.65
C HIS A 36 5.76 -9.16 22.23
N LEU A 37 6.08 -10.45 22.31
CA LEU A 37 5.13 -11.52 22.04
C LEU A 37 4.02 -11.57 23.10
N TYR A 38 4.38 -11.41 24.38
CA TYR A 38 3.40 -11.35 25.48
C TYR A 38 2.45 -10.17 25.33
N ARG A 39 2.96 -8.98 25.01
CA ARG A 39 2.10 -7.81 24.75
C ARG A 39 1.18 -8.03 23.56
N ALA A 40 1.68 -8.59 22.47
CA ALA A 40 0.85 -8.91 21.30
C ALA A 40 -0.24 -9.95 21.61
N ILE A 41 0.08 -10.95 22.46
CA ILE A 41 -0.90 -11.96 22.91
C ILE A 41 -1.90 -11.34 23.90
N GLU A 42 -1.43 -10.48 24.80
CA GLU A 42 -2.28 -9.78 25.77
C GLU A 42 -3.21 -8.77 25.08
N GLU A 43 -2.70 -8.03 24.12
CA GLU A 43 -3.51 -7.18 23.24
C GLU A 43 -4.54 -8.03 22.44
N ALA A 44 -4.14 -9.16 21.89
CA ALA A 44 -5.04 -10.05 21.17
C ALA A 44 -6.09 -10.73 22.08
N ASN A 45 -5.73 -11.07 23.33
CA ASN A 45 -6.66 -11.67 24.29
C ASN A 45 -7.59 -10.66 24.96
N ASN A 46 -7.15 -9.40 25.08
CA ASN A 46 -7.99 -8.31 25.59
C ASN A 46 -8.95 -7.75 24.52
N LEU A 47 -8.65 -8.01 23.24
CA LEU A 47 -9.55 -7.79 22.14
C LEU A 47 -10.51 -9.00 22.10
N GLY A 48 -11.79 -8.83 22.39
CA GLY A 48 -12.81 -9.86 22.18
C GLY A 48 -12.76 -10.43 20.74
N PRO A 49 -13.39 -11.59 20.47
CA PRO A 49 -13.35 -12.22 19.16
C PRO A 49 -13.75 -11.28 18.01
N ASP A 50 -14.65 -10.35 18.25
CA ASP A 50 -15.07 -9.36 17.27
C ASP A 50 -13.94 -8.36 16.93
N ALA A 51 -13.17 -7.95 17.91
CA ALA A 51 -12.03 -7.05 17.70
C ALA A 51 -10.90 -7.67 16.89
N PHE A 52 -10.79 -9.00 16.86
CA PHE A 52 -9.87 -9.68 15.93
C PHE A 52 -10.33 -9.52 14.48
N ILE A 53 -11.62 -9.70 14.22
CA ILE A 53 -12.21 -9.56 12.87
C ILE A 53 -12.15 -8.11 12.41
N THR A 54 -12.40 -7.18 13.30
CA THR A 54 -12.50 -5.73 13.00
C THR A 54 -11.15 -5.01 13.03
N ASN A 55 -10.05 -5.68 13.43
CA ASN A 55 -8.77 -5.04 13.73
C ASN A 55 -8.86 -3.94 14.81
N GLY A 56 -9.91 -3.97 15.64
CA GLY A 56 -10.19 -3.00 16.69
C GLY A 56 -10.88 -1.72 16.22
N PHE A 57 -11.31 -1.66 14.97
CA PHE A 57 -12.17 -0.56 14.48
C PHE A 57 -13.63 -0.80 14.84
N GLU A 58 -14.39 0.29 15.04
CA GLU A 58 -15.83 0.23 15.11
C GLU A 58 -16.41 0.05 13.71
N LEU A 59 -17.11 -1.05 13.50
CA LEU A 59 -17.70 -1.40 12.20
C LEU A 59 -19.23 -1.48 12.31
N PRO A 60 -19.94 -1.18 11.22
CA PRO A 60 -21.37 -1.47 11.14
C PRO A 60 -21.64 -2.98 11.24
N ASP A 61 -22.68 -3.38 11.95
CA ASP A 61 -23.06 -4.79 12.13
C ASP A 61 -23.32 -5.50 10.80
N GLU A 62 -23.81 -4.78 9.80
CA GLU A 62 -24.02 -5.29 8.45
C GLU A 62 -22.74 -5.79 7.80
N TRP A 63 -21.58 -5.17 8.06
CA TRP A 63 -20.30 -5.60 7.50
C TRP A 63 -19.79 -6.90 8.11
N LEU A 64 -20.07 -7.15 9.38
CA LEU A 64 -19.66 -8.38 10.05
C LEU A 64 -20.36 -9.64 9.49
N ASN A 65 -21.52 -9.43 8.86
CA ASN A 65 -22.29 -10.48 8.19
C ASN A 65 -22.13 -10.46 6.67
N ASP A 66 -21.36 -9.52 6.13
CA ASP A 66 -21.14 -9.36 4.71
C ASP A 66 -20.02 -10.30 4.24
N THR A 67 -20.30 -11.08 3.18
CA THR A 67 -19.30 -11.96 2.55
C THR A 67 -18.21 -11.19 1.85
N ASP A 68 -18.43 -9.93 1.55
CA ASP A 68 -17.55 -9.05 0.80
C ASP A 68 -16.65 -8.21 1.72
N PHE A 69 -16.85 -8.35 3.05
CA PHE A 69 -15.95 -7.82 4.05
C PHE A 69 -14.95 -8.89 4.50
N VAL A 70 -13.67 -8.56 4.42
CA VAL A 70 -12.58 -9.48 4.75
C VAL A 70 -11.49 -8.79 5.57
N ARG A 71 -11.10 -9.43 6.68
CA ARG A 71 -9.84 -9.12 7.32
C ARG A 71 -8.68 -9.74 6.53
N TRP A 72 -7.95 -8.92 5.78
CA TRP A 72 -6.81 -9.35 4.98
C TRP A 72 -5.51 -9.47 5.79
N GLY A 73 -5.33 -8.61 6.78
CA GLY A 73 -4.14 -8.59 7.62
C GLY A 73 -4.29 -7.71 8.86
N ALA A 74 -3.21 -7.57 9.60
CA ALA A 74 -3.17 -6.62 10.70
C ALA A 74 -2.99 -5.19 10.18
N PRO A 75 -3.48 -4.16 10.89
CA PRO A 75 -3.26 -2.77 10.52
C PRO A 75 -1.79 -2.44 10.46
N GLY A 76 -1.36 -1.77 9.38
CA GLY A 76 0.03 -1.42 9.17
C GLY A 76 0.99 -2.61 8.92
N GLN A 77 0.47 -3.83 8.71
CA GLN A 77 1.28 -4.97 8.27
C GLN A 77 1.95 -4.66 6.93
N ILE A 78 1.24 -3.97 6.04
CA ILE A 78 1.80 -3.29 4.88
C ILE A 78 2.00 -1.84 5.32
N SER A 79 3.26 -1.46 5.57
CA SER A 79 3.60 -0.16 6.13
C SER A 79 3.44 0.94 5.09
N ALA A 80 2.61 1.92 5.38
CA ALA A 80 2.55 3.16 4.61
C ALA A 80 3.89 3.91 4.66
N VAL A 81 4.18 4.69 3.64
CA VAL A 81 5.33 5.59 3.61
C VAL A 81 4.87 7.01 3.91
N ASP A 82 5.48 7.62 4.90
CA ASP A 82 5.20 9.00 5.28
C ASP A 82 6.36 9.90 4.87
N PHE A 83 6.06 10.95 4.11
CA PHE A 83 7.02 11.96 3.67
C PHE A 83 8.27 11.34 3.05
N PRO A 84 8.15 10.58 1.95
CA PRO A 84 9.28 9.94 1.31
C PRO A 84 10.30 10.96 0.85
N GLU A 85 11.58 10.61 0.95
CA GLU A 85 12.60 11.34 0.19
C GLU A 85 12.29 11.26 -1.32
N SER A 86 12.75 12.26 -2.05
CA SER A 86 12.66 12.27 -3.51
C SER A 86 14.04 12.45 -4.15
N TRP A 87 14.20 11.88 -5.33
CA TRP A 87 15.40 11.98 -6.11
C TRP A 87 15.14 12.69 -7.43
N GLY A 88 15.99 13.67 -7.74
CA GLY A 88 16.00 14.27 -9.08
C GLY A 88 16.43 13.26 -10.15
N GLN A 89 16.18 13.59 -11.42
CA GLN A 89 16.44 12.68 -12.54
C GLN A 89 17.89 12.23 -12.64
N GLU A 90 18.88 13.10 -12.36
CA GLU A 90 20.30 12.73 -12.38
C GLU A 90 20.61 11.57 -11.44
N LYS A 91 20.05 11.60 -10.23
CA LYS A 91 20.22 10.53 -9.24
C LYS A 91 19.55 9.23 -9.70
N VAL A 92 18.37 9.34 -10.29
CA VAL A 92 17.67 8.18 -10.86
C VAL A 92 18.45 7.55 -12.00
N GLU A 93 19.04 8.36 -12.87
CA GLU A 93 19.90 7.89 -13.98
C GLU A 93 21.17 7.23 -13.46
N GLU A 94 21.84 7.82 -12.47
CA GLU A 94 23.01 7.24 -11.83
C GLU A 94 22.71 5.83 -11.29
N LEU A 95 21.62 5.70 -10.52
CA LEU A 95 21.19 4.43 -9.95
C LEU A 95 20.75 3.41 -11.01
N SER A 96 20.32 3.89 -12.18
CA SER A 96 19.86 3.05 -13.29
C SER A 96 20.98 2.60 -14.24
N LYS A 97 22.17 3.21 -14.21
CA LYS A 97 23.33 2.84 -15.03
C LYS A 97 23.84 1.41 -14.73
N ASN A 98 23.73 0.96 -13.49
CA ASN A 98 24.15 -0.38 -13.11
C ASN A 98 23.06 -1.39 -13.42
N PHE A 99 23.26 -2.25 -14.41
CA PHE A 99 22.30 -3.26 -14.86
C PHE A 99 21.73 -4.13 -13.72
N ARG A 100 22.55 -4.46 -12.72
CA ARG A 100 22.13 -5.29 -11.56
C ARG A 100 21.38 -4.50 -10.47
N LYS A 101 21.42 -3.17 -10.52
CA LYS A 101 20.89 -2.28 -9.49
C LYS A 101 19.86 -1.29 -10.06
N ARG A 102 19.36 -1.50 -11.29
CA ARG A 102 18.43 -0.57 -11.93
C ARG A 102 17.27 -0.25 -11.04
N PHE A 103 17.13 1.03 -10.75
CA PHE A 103 15.99 1.55 -9.99
C PHE A 103 14.75 1.65 -10.87
N LEU A 104 14.85 2.36 -11.99
CA LEU A 104 13.79 2.47 -12.99
C LEU A 104 14.35 2.13 -14.38
N VAL A 105 13.51 1.50 -15.17
CA VAL A 105 13.74 1.27 -16.60
C VAL A 105 12.70 2.01 -17.41
N SER A 106 12.93 2.20 -18.70
CA SER A 106 12.05 2.97 -19.59
C SER A 106 10.59 2.54 -19.55
N THR A 107 10.35 1.24 -19.38
CA THR A 107 9.02 0.62 -19.33
C THR A 107 8.42 0.50 -17.93
N SER A 108 9.13 0.97 -16.88
CA SER A 108 8.59 0.96 -15.52
C SER A 108 7.36 1.85 -15.44
N GLU A 109 6.25 1.34 -14.94
CA GLU A 109 5.05 2.12 -14.70
C GLU A 109 5.26 3.05 -13.50
N VAL A 110 4.79 4.27 -13.65
CA VAL A 110 4.83 5.32 -12.63
C VAL A 110 3.48 6.03 -12.54
N VAL A 111 3.14 6.43 -11.34
CA VAL A 111 2.05 7.39 -11.07
C VAL A 111 2.69 8.76 -11.01
N GLY A 112 2.38 9.62 -11.97
CA GLY A 112 2.85 10.99 -12.03
C GLY A 112 1.81 11.95 -11.45
N VAL A 113 2.23 12.82 -10.56
CA VAL A 113 1.39 13.86 -9.95
C VAL A 113 2.06 15.21 -10.17
N THR A 114 1.27 16.21 -10.59
CA THR A 114 1.72 17.59 -10.75
C THR A 114 0.79 18.52 -10.00
N ILE A 115 1.31 19.26 -9.04
CA ILE A 115 0.55 20.18 -8.19
C ILE A 115 1.34 21.48 -8.06
N GLU A 116 0.72 22.62 -8.34
CA GLU A 116 1.33 23.95 -8.24
C GLU A 116 2.71 24.01 -8.94
N GLY A 117 2.85 23.35 -10.09
CA GLY A 117 4.08 23.32 -10.87
C GLY A 117 5.17 22.37 -10.36
N GLN A 118 5.01 21.73 -9.22
CA GLN A 118 5.89 20.67 -8.75
C GLN A 118 5.36 19.31 -9.21
N SER A 119 6.25 18.50 -9.78
CA SER A 119 5.91 17.16 -10.28
C SER A 119 6.69 16.08 -9.55
N ARG A 120 6.01 14.97 -9.24
CA ARG A 120 6.62 13.80 -8.62
C ARG A 120 6.08 12.51 -9.21
N ALA A 121 7.00 11.59 -9.48
CA ALA A 121 6.67 10.24 -9.93
C ALA A 121 6.77 9.23 -8.78
N TYR A 122 5.78 8.36 -8.67
CA TYR A 122 5.73 7.25 -7.73
C TYR A 122 5.81 5.94 -8.51
N PRO A 123 6.94 5.23 -8.47
CA PRO A 123 7.08 3.97 -9.17
C PRO A 123 6.09 2.92 -8.67
N LEU A 124 5.30 2.33 -9.56
CA LEU A 124 4.27 1.35 -9.19
C LEU A 124 4.87 0.15 -8.44
N ARG A 125 6.11 -0.24 -8.82
CA ARG A 125 6.85 -1.30 -8.13
C ARG A 125 7.19 -0.98 -6.65
N LEU A 126 7.23 0.29 -6.24
CA LEU A 126 7.36 0.67 -4.83
C LEU A 126 5.99 0.66 -4.17
N LEU A 127 4.99 1.22 -4.84
CA LEU A 127 3.63 1.29 -4.33
C LEU A 127 3.04 -0.09 -4.02
N GLN A 128 3.36 -1.12 -4.80
CA GLN A 128 2.88 -2.48 -4.51
C GLN A 128 3.38 -3.10 -3.19
N TRP A 129 4.40 -2.50 -2.56
CA TRP A 129 4.93 -2.94 -1.27
C TRP A 129 4.44 -2.11 -0.10
N HIS A 130 3.90 -0.92 -0.37
CA HIS A 130 3.50 0.04 0.66
C HIS A 130 2.02 0.40 0.60
N GLU A 131 1.41 0.30 -0.58
CA GLU A 131 0.01 0.59 -0.90
C GLU A 131 -0.41 2.04 -0.61
N VAL A 132 0.13 2.68 0.42
CA VAL A 132 -0.22 4.04 0.86
C VAL A 132 1.03 4.89 1.00
N VAL A 133 1.04 6.05 0.36
CA VAL A 133 2.12 7.05 0.48
C VAL A 133 1.51 8.40 0.87
N ASN A 134 1.88 8.90 2.03
CA ASN A 134 1.55 10.25 2.49
C ASN A 134 2.69 11.20 2.14
N ASP A 135 2.42 12.18 1.30
CA ASP A 135 3.45 13.09 0.78
C ASP A 135 3.00 14.55 0.78
N VAL A 136 3.90 15.43 0.38
CA VAL A 136 3.64 16.85 0.11
C VAL A 136 4.23 17.17 -1.26
N VAL A 137 3.39 17.62 -2.19
CA VAL A 137 3.78 18.04 -3.53
C VAL A 137 3.21 19.42 -3.80
N GLY A 138 4.01 20.36 -4.28
CA GLY A 138 3.58 21.74 -4.50
C GLY A 138 3.01 22.40 -3.23
N GLY A 139 3.53 22.06 -2.05
CA GLY A 139 3.03 22.54 -0.76
C GLY A 139 1.68 21.95 -0.34
N LYS A 140 1.09 21.02 -1.12
CA LYS A 140 -0.19 20.39 -0.79
C LYS A 140 0.04 19.00 -0.20
N PRO A 141 -0.51 18.69 0.98
CA PRO A 141 -0.52 17.33 1.53
C PRO A 141 -1.40 16.41 0.68
N ILE A 142 -0.83 15.30 0.22
CA ILE A 142 -1.52 14.33 -0.64
C ILE A 142 -1.34 12.92 -0.11
N CYS A 143 -2.22 12.03 -0.53
CA CYS A 143 -2.08 10.59 -0.37
C CYS A 143 -2.15 9.92 -1.74
N VAL A 144 -1.18 9.07 -2.04
CA VAL A 144 -1.18 8.18 -3.21
C VAL A 144 -1.49 6.79 -2.71
N VAL A 145 -2.53 6.18 -3.26
CA VAL A 145 -2.99 4.83 -2.89
C VAL A 145 -2.92 3.91 -4.09
N TYR A 146 -2.32 2.74 -3.88
CA TYR A 146 -2.33 1.66 -4.86
C TYR A 146 -2.56 0.32 -4.18
N HIS A 147 -3.70 -0.31 -4.42
CA HIS A 147 -4.00 -1.65 -3.93
C HIS A 147 -3.80 -2.68 -5.06
N PRO A 148 -2.72 -3.47 -5.04
CA PRO A 148 -2.31 -4.27 -6.21
C PRO A 148 -3.23 -5.46 -6.51
N LEU A 149 -4.08 -5.87 -5.56
CA LEU A 149 -5.00 -6.98 -5.79
C LEU A 149 -6.23 -6.56 -6.61
N SER A 150 -6.75 -5.37 -6.39
CA SER A 150 -7.85 -4.79 -7.18
C SER A 150 -7.37 -3.78 -8.22
N GLU A 151 -6.05 -3.61 -8.40
CA GLU A 151 -5.46 -2.55 -9.26
C GLU A 151 -6.02 -1.14 -8.93
N THR A 152 -6.57 -0.95 -7.71
CA THR A 152 -7.14 0.34 -7.32
C THR A 152 -6.06 1.37 -7.10
N LEU A 153 -6.13 2.44 -7.86
CA LEU A 153 -5.20 3.56 -7.84
C LEU A 153 -5.97 4.88 -7.75
N CYS A 154 -5.66 5.68 -6.76
CA CYS A 154 -6.18 7.04 -6.65
C CYS A 154 -5.17 7.96 -5.95
N VAL A 155 -5.36 9.25 -6.13
CA VAL A 155 -4.62 10.31 -5.44
C VAL A 155 -5.63 11.29 -4.87
N PHE A 156 -5.47 11.68 -3.63
CA PHE A 156 -6.35 12.67 -3.01
C PHE A 156 -5.60 13.61 -2.07
N GLN A 157 -6.19 14.78 -1.85
CA GLN A 157 -5.70 15.76 -0.90
C GLN A 157 -6.02 15.30 0.52
N ARG A 158 -5.04 15.37 1.44
CA ARG A 158 -5.21 14.97 2.84
C ARG A 158 -5.75 16.09 3.74
N THR A 159 -5.69 17.33 3.27
CA THR A 159 -6.17 18.48 4.03
C THR A 159 -7.66 18.69 3.79
N PRO A 160 -8.46 18.96 4.84
CA PRO A 160 -9.80 19.50 4.68
C PRO A 160 -9.78 20.76 3.83
N GLU A 161 -10.87 21.07 3.10
CA GLU A 161 -10.90 22.22 2.21
C GLU A 161 -10.72 23.57 2.94
N ASP A 162 -11.13 23.64 4.20
CA ASP A 162 -11.00 24.82 5.07
C ASP A 162 -9.60 24.98 5.70
N GLY A 163 -8.73 23.96 5.57
CA GLY A 163 -7.37 23.99 6.12
C GLY A 163 -7.28 24.00 7.64
N SER A 164 -8.38 23.73 8.34
CA SER A 164 -8.53 23.92 9.80
C SER A 164 -7.82 22.87 10.64
N GLU A 165 -7.50 21.69 10.10
CA GLU A 165 -6.92 20.57 10.82
C GLU A 165 -5.53 20.17 10.32
N THR A 166 -4.76 19.52 11.21
CA THR A 166 -3.53 18.84 10.80
C THR A 166 -3.88 17.72 9.82
N PRO A 167 -3.26 17.69 8.62
CA PRO A 167 -3.56 16.68 7.62
C PRO A 167 -3.36 15.26 8.17
N PRO A 168 -4.36 14.38 8.11
CA PRO A 168 -4.25 13.03 8.61
C PRO A 168 -3.18 12.24 7.84
N LEU A 169 -2.53 11.29 8.51
CA LEU A 169 -1.69 10.29 7.88
C LEU A 169 -2.51 9.02 7.67
N PHE A 170 -2.66 8.63 6.42
CA PHE A 170 -3.39 7.41 6.08
C PHE A 170 -2.49 6.18 6.19
N GLY A 171 -3.11 5.05 6.48
CA GLY A 171 -2.46 3.75 6.54
C GLY A 171 -3.35 2.66 5.96
N ASN A 172 -2.78 1.46 5.89
CA ASN A 172 -3.50 0.25 5.53
C ASN A 172 -4.16 -0.31 6.80
N SER A 173 -5.49 -0.35 6.83
CA SER A 173 -6.26 -0.86 7.96
C SER A 173 -6.18 -2.38 8.11
N GLY A 174 -5.72 -3.09 7.08
CA GLY A 174 -5.77 -4.55 7.00
C GLY A 174 -7.17 -5.10 6.70
N LEU A 175 -8.14 -4.23 6.43
CA LEU A 175 -9.51 -4.57 6.10
C LEU A 175 -9.80 -4.29 4.63
N VAL A 176 -10.59 -5.15 4.03
CA VAL A 176 -11.03 -5.07 2.64
C VAL A 176 -12.54 -5.16 2.61
N LEU A 177 -13.18 -4.26 1.89
CA LEU A 177 -14.62 -4.28 1.61
C LEU A 177 -14.80 -4.17 0.09
N ASP A 178 -15.65 -4.99 -0.50
CA ASP A 178 -15.92 -5.01 -1.94
C ASP A 178 -14.63 -5.03 -2.79
N CYS A 179 -13.71 -5.93 -2.49
CA CYS A 179 -12.40 -6.04 -3.12
C CYS A 179 -11.47 -4.82 -2.97
N CYS A 180 -11.85 -3.82 -2.21
CA CYS A 180 -11.05 -2.62 -2.04
C CYS A 180 -10.49 -2.50 -0.63
N LEU A 181 -9.20 -2.20 -0.53
CA LEU A 181 -8.57 -1.85 0.73
C LEU A 181 -9.31 -0.68 1.38
N LEU A 182 -9.59 -0.80 2.68
CA LEU A 182 -10.00 0.35 3.50
C LEU A 182 -8.75 1.01 4.11
N LEU A 183 -8.68 2.31 3.99
CA LEU A 183 -7.64 3.10 4.64
C LEU A 183 -8.07 3.46 6.05
N ASN A 184 -7.13 3.68 6.96
CA ASN A 184 -7.40 4.32 8.25
C ASN A 184 -6.62 5.63 8.36
N ASP A 185 -7.22 6.66 8.95
CA ASP A 185 -6.54 7.90 9.31
C ASP A 185 -5.89 7.75 10.69
N ARG A 186 -4.64 7.36 10.67
CA ARG A 186 -3.87 6.95 11.86
C ARG A 186 -3.85 8.01 12.95
N LYS A 187 -4.34 7.68 14.14
CA LYS A 187 -4.26 8.52 15.35
C LYS A 187 -3.14 8.07 16.29
N GLY A 188 -2.66 6.86 16.13
CA GLY A 188 -1.63 6.26 16.95
C GLY A 188 -2.07 4.97 17.65
N SER A 189 -1.13 4.33 18.32
CA SER A 189 -1.39 3.10 19.05
C SER A 189 -2.44 3.28 20.15
N GLY A 190 -3.44 2.41 20.19
CA GLY A 190 -4.50 2.41 21.21
C GLY A 190 -5.63 3.39 20.97
N MET A 191 -5.70 4.08 19.83
CA MET A 191 -6.78 5.04 19.51
C MET A 191 -7.59 4.62 18.28
N ARG A 192 -7.72 3.31 18.03
CA ARG A 192 -8.42 2.81 16.83
C ARG A 192 -9.91 3.08 16.81
N ASP A 193 -10.52 3.17 17.95
CA ASP A 193 -11.89 3.62 18.16
C ASP A 193 -12.14 5.08 17.73
N GLN A 194 -11.05 5.86 17.62
CA GLN A 194 -11.08 7.25 17.15
C GLN A 194 -10.64 7.41 15.69
N GLU A 195 -10.18 6.33 15.05
CA GLU A 195 -9.78 6.32 13.66
C GLU A 195 -10.99 6.09 12.75
N ASN A 196 -10.94 6.66 11.57
CA ASN A 196 -11.98 6.48 10.55
C ASN A 196 -11.47 5.49 9.51
N LEU A 197 -12.37 4.65 8.99
CA LEU A 197 -12.10 3.86 7.79
C LEU A 197 -12.60 4.61 6.56
N TRP A 198 -11.75 4.69 5.56
CA TRP A 198 -12.02 5.42 4.33
C TRP A 198 -11.99 4.49 3.14
N SER A 199 -12.96 4.64 2.26
CA SER A 199 -12.96 3.98 0.96
C SER A 199 -12.16 4.81 -0.04
N PRO A 200 -11.05 4.29 -0.59
CA PRO A 200 -10.28 5.01 -1.60
C PRO A 200 -10.97 5.08 -2.96
N VAL A 201 -11.97 4.22 -3.21
CA VAL A 201 -12.76 4.27 -4.45
C VAL A 201 -13.86 5.33 -4.35
N ASP A 202 -14.53 5.39 -3.19
CA ASP A 202 -15.63 6.33 -2.98
C ASP A 202 -15.13 7.71 -2.53
N GLY A 203 -13.92 7.77 -1.96
CA GLY A 203 -13.35 8.98 -1.38
C GLY A 203 -14.10 9.47 -0.15
N ILE A 204 -14.74 8.56 0.60
CA ILE A 204 -15.54 8.91 1.80
C ILE A 204 -15.11 8.12 3.02
N ALA A 205 -15.31 8.72 4.20
CA ALA A 205 -15.21 8.04 5.48
C ALA A 205 -16.43 7.13 5.65
N MET A 206 -16.17 5.82 5.77
CA MET A 206 -17.20 4.79 5.90
C MET A 206 -17.63 4.60 7.36
N THR A 207 -16.69 4.79 8.29
CA THR A 207 -16.91 4.61 9.73
C THR A 207 -16.16 5.67 10.54
N GLY A 208 -16.38 5.68 11.85
CA GLY A 208 -15.71 6.56 12.78
C GLY A 208 -16.33 7.95 12.89
N PRO A 209 -15.70 8.85 13.69
CA PRO A 209 -16.23 10.20 13.95
C PRO A 209 -16.48 11.06 12.70
N ARG A 210 -15.73 10.80 11.62
CA ARG A 210 -15.83 11.56 10.37
C ARG A 210 -16.67 10.86 9.29
N LYS A 211 -17.48 9.86 9.68
CA LYS A 211 -18.35 9.11 8.75
C LYS A 211 -19.14 10.06 7.83
N GLY A 212 -19.06 9.81 6.52
CA GLY A 212 -19.73 10.60 5.49
C GLY A 212 -18.93 11.79 4.96
N GLU A 213 -17.79 12.15 5.57
CA GLU A 213 -16.90 13.16 5.00
C GLU A 213 -16.24 12.66 3.73
N SER A 214 -15.96 13.58 2.80
CA SER A 214 -15.40 13.29 1.49
C SER A 214 -13.96 13.75 1.37
N LEU A 215 -13.15 12.96 0.67
CA LEU A 215 -11.80 13.32 0.23
C LEU A 215 -11.86 13.98 -1.15
N LYS A 216 -11.00 14.97 -1.34
CA LYS A 216 -10.84 15.61 -2.65
C LYS A 216 -9.87 14.83 -3.51
N PHE A 217 -10.36 14.12 -4.51
CA PHE A 217 -9.52 13.47 -5.49
C PHE A 217 -8.71 14.48 -6.30
N LEU A 218 -7.50 14.06 -6.66
CA LEU A 218 -6.58 14.83 -7.47
C LEU A 218 -6.29 14.10 -8.79
N PRO A 219 -6.05 14.81 -9.88
CA PRO A 219 -5.63 14.20 -11.12
C PRO A 219 -4.24 13.56 -10.98
N PHE A 220 -4.05 12.47 -11.70
CA PHE A 220 -2.76 11.80 -11.83
C PHE A 220 -2.62 11.20 -13.23
N THR A 221 -1.40 10.89 -13.60
CA THR A 221 -1.03 10.21 -14.83
C THR A 221 -0.47 8.83 -14.49
N LEU A 222 -1.00 7.77 -15.11
CA LEU A 222 -0.42 6.43 -15.04
C LEU A 222 0.21 6.11 -16.40
N THR A 223 1.53 6.05 -16.43
CA THR A 223 2.29 5.89 -17.68
C THR A 223 3.66 5.24 -17.44
N THR A 224 4.45 5.07 -18.49
CA THR A 224 5.81 4.58 -18.36
C THR A 224 6.78 5.71 -17.96
N TRP A 225 7.85 5.33 -17.25
CA TRP A 225 8.89 6.27 -16.85
C TRP A 225 9.46 7.06 -18.03
N SER A 226 9.66 6.40 -19.19
CA SER A 226 10.18 7.09 -20.38
C SER A 226 9.26 8.18 -20.91
N LYS A 227 7.94 7.96 -20.91
CA LYS A 227 6.97 8.97 -21.31
C LYS A 227 6.89 10.10 -20.28
N TRP A 228 6.70 9.75 -19.00
CA TRP A 228 6.58 10.72 -17.93
C TRP A 228 7.75 11.70 -17.89
N ARG A 229 9.00 11.21 -17.87
CA ARG A 229 10.19 12.07 -17.80
C ARG A 229 10.37 12.96 -19.05
N LYS A 230 9.88 12.51 -20.20
CA LYS A 230 9.94 13.30 -21.43
C LYS A 230 8.96 14.47 -21.37
N GLU A 231 7.75 14.23 -20.86
CA GLU A 231 6.69 15.23 -20.75
C GLU A 231 6.89 16.14 -19.53
N THR A 232 7.56 15.64 -18.50
CA THR A 232 7.77 16.33 -17.23
C THR A 232 9.25 16.30 -16.82
N PRO A 233 10.13 17.05 -17.53
CA PRO A 233 11.58 16.99 -17.33
C PRO A 233 12.05 17.43 -15.94
N ALA A 234 11.29 18.24 -15.22
CA ALA A 234 11.62 18.71 -13.87
C ALA A 234 11.04 17.84 -12.76
N THR A 235 10.59 16.61 -13.07
CA THR A 235 9.99 15.73 -12.08
C THR A 235 11.00 15.16 -11.10
N ASP A 236 10.64 15.11 -9.84
CA ASP A 236 11.27 14.24 -8.85
C ASP A 236 10.67 12.84 -8.92
N VAL A 237 11.34 11.88 -8.28
CA VAL A 237 10.89 10.50 -8.13
C VAL A 237 10.95 10.11 -6.67
N MET A 238 9.89 9.49 -6.15
CA MET A 238 9.90 8.88 -4.82
C MET A 238 11.10 7.95 -4.66
N ALA A 239 11.92 8.20 -3.64
CA ALA A 239 13.09 7.40 -3.33
C ALA A 239 12.71 6.00 -2.80
N MET A 240 13.60 5.04 -3.01
CA MET A 240 13.48 3.74 -2.34
C MET A 240 13.77 3.90 -0.84
N LEU A 241 13.00 3.25 0.00
CA LEU A 241 13.39 3.04 1.39
C LEU A 241 14.52 2.01 1.45
N GLU A 242 15.65 2.39 2.03
CA GLU A 242 16.84 1.51 2.09
C GLU A 242 16.53 0.20 2.84
N SER A 243 15.71 0.26 3.88
CA SER A 243 15.21 -0.91 4.63
C SER A 243 14.45 -1.93 3.77
N HIS A 244 13.84 -1.49 2.67
CA HIS A 244 13.03 -2.32 1.78
C HIS A 244 13.71 -2.65 0.45
N ARG A 245 14.94 -2.21 0.23
CA ARG A 245 15.67 -2.35 -1.04
C ARG A 245 15.72 -3.77 -1.61
N VAL A 246 15.80 -4.76 -0.75
CA VAL A 246 15.84 -6.18 -1.17
C VAL A 246 14.47 -6.62 -1.71
N TYR A 247 13.40 -6.12 -1.12
CA TYR A 247 12.03 -6.43 -1.52
C TYR A 247 11.68 -5.82 -2.87
N TYR A 248 12.10 -4.60 -3.16
CA TYR A 248 11.82 -3.91 -4.43
C TYR A 248 12.41 -4.60 -5.67
N LYS A 249 13.27 -5.60 -5.51
CA LYS A 249 13.76 -6.44 -6.61
C LYS A 249 12.78 -7.53 -7.02
N LYS A 250 11.73 -7.74 -6.25
CA LYS A 250 10.72 -8.78 -6.46
C LYS A 250 9.43 -8.14 -6.95
N GLU A 251 8.67 -8.90 -7.72
CA GLU A 251 7.30 -8.57 -8.09
C GLU A 251 6.34 -9.56 -7.42
N PRO A 252 5.89 -9.26 -6.19
CA PRO A 252 5.13 -10.20 -5.36
C PRO A 252 3.79 -10.57 -5.98
N TYR A 253 3.23 -9.70 -6.81
CA TYR A 253 1.92 -9.88 -7.43
C TYR A 253 1.99 -10.39 -8.88
N LEU A 254 3.18 -10.65 -9.44
CA LEU A 254 3.31 -11.18 -10.80
C LEU A 254 2.55 -12.51 -11.01
N PRO A 255 2.64 -13.51 -10.12
CA PRO A 255 1.88 -14.74 -10.26
C PRO A 255 0.35 -14.53 -10.18
N TYR A 256 -0.08 -13.51 -9.45
CA TYR A 256 -1.48 -13.12 -9.34
C TYR A 256 -1.99 -12.52 -10.64
N ARG A 257 -1.23 -11.56 -11.23
CA ARG A 257 -1.59 -10.88 -12.47
C ARG A 257 -1.57 -11.80 -13.71
N GLN A 258 -0.83 -12.90 -13.65
CA GLN A 258 -0.78 -13.89 -14.74
C GLN A 258 -1.98 -14.84 -14.77
N ARG A 259 -2.96 -14.69 -13.89
CA ARG A 259 -4.14 -15.53 -13.78
C ARG A 259 -5.38 -14.79 -14.31
N ASP A 260 -6.24 -15.50 -15.03
CA ASP A 260 -7.52 -14.93 -15.49
C ASP A 260 -8.51 -14.69 -14.34
N LEU A 261 -8.36 -15.44 -13.25
CA LEU A 261 -9.19 -15.29 -12.06
C LEU A 261 -8.31 -14.89 -10.87
N PRO A 262 -8.51 -13.73 -10.29
CA PRO A 262 -7.81 -13.33 -9.08
C PRO A 262 -8.15 -14.29 -7.93
N LYS A 263 -7.12 -14.77 -7.23
CA LYS A 263 -7.30 -15.44 -5.93
C LYS A 263 -7.49 -14.39 -4.84
N TYR A 264 -8.64 -13.77 -4.86
CA TYR A 264 -9.13 -13.02 -3.72
C TYR A 264 -9.72 -13.99 -2.69
N PRO A 265 -9.83 -13.62 -1.41
CA PRO A 265 -10.56 -14.40 -0.40
C PRO A 265 -11.99 -14.72 -0.86
N TYR A 266 -12.59 -13.82 -1.64
CA TYR A 266 -13.73 -14.11 -2.48
C TYR A 266 -13.46 -13.53 -3.89
N SER A 267 -13.97 -14.18 -4.89
CA SER A 267 -13.89 -13.70 -6.27
C SER A 267 -15.30 -13.42 -6.74
N PRO A 268 -15.72 -12.15 -6.79
CA PRO A 268 -17.00 -11.79 -7.36
C PRO A 268 -17.03 -12.27 -8.82
N LYS A 269 -18.15 -12.78 -9.27
CA LYS A 269 -18.34 -13.08 -10.69
C LYS A 269 -18.29 -11.75 -11.44
N ALA A 270 -17.22 -11.52 -12.17
CA ALA A 270 -17.16 -10.35 -13.05
C ALA A 270 -18.32 -10.40 -14.04
N PRO A 271 -18.94 -9.25 -14.33
CA PRO A 271 -19.97 -9.16 -15.34
C PRO A 271 -19.40 -9.57 -16.71
N PRO A 272 -20.25 -10.00 -17.67
CA PRO A 272 -19.82 -10.20 -19.05
C PRO A 272 -19.15 -8.92 -19.58
N GLY A 273 -18.01 -9.05 -20.22
CA GLY A 273 -17.31 -7.87 -20.78
C GLY A 273 -15.80 -8.00 -20.73
N PRO A 274 -15.12 -6.98 -20.20
CA PRO A 274 -13.67 -6.95 -20.07
C PRO A 274 -13.09 -8.13 -19.28
N LYS A 275 -11.79 -8.38 -19.45
CA LYS A 275 -11.09 -9.35 -18.62
C LYS A 275 -11.03 -8.86 -17.18
N ASN A 276 -11.06 -9.78 -16.22
CA ASN A 276 -11.15 -9.46 -14.79
C ASN A 276 -10.15 -8.39 -14.30
N LEU A 277 -8.90 -8.47 -14.75
CA LEU A 277 -7.84 -7.54 -14.37
C LEU A 277 -7.65 -6.38 -15.36
N GLU A 278 -8.54 -6.24 -16.36
CA GLU A 278 -8.50 -5.10 -17.26
C GLU A 278 -8.79 -3.81 -16.50
N ARG A 279 -7.99 -2.79 -16.75
CA ARG A 279 -8.12 -1.52 -16.02
C ARG A 279 -9.32 -0.75 -16.51
N VAL A 280 -10.06 -0.19 -15.59
CA VAL A 280 -11.17 0.72 -15.79
C VAL A 280 -10.91 2.04 -15.10
N VAL A 281 -11.48 3.10 -15.65
CA VAL A 281 -11.55 4.41 -14.99
C VAL A 281 -12.93 4.55 -14.36
N ILE A 282 -12.93 4.93 -13.10
CA ILE A 282 -14.13 5.27 -12.35
C ILE A 282 -14.17 6.79 -12.22
N THR A 283 -15.27 7.39 -12.66
CA THR A 283 -15.55 8.82 -12.54
C THR A 283 -16.84 9.04 -11.75
N GLY A 284 -17.05 10.25 -11.27
CA GLY A 284 -18.18 10.57 -10.40
C GLY A 284 -17.90 10.26 -8.93
N MET A 285 -18.87 10.56 -8.07
CA MET A 285 -18.82 10.32 -6.62
C MET A 285 -20.14 9.75 -6.13
N GLY A 286 -20.09 8.97 -5.04
CA GLY A 286 -21.27 8.37 -4.44
C GLY A 286 -22.08 7.51 -5.41
N SER A 287 -23.39 7.73 -5.51
CA SER A 287 -24.28 7.00 -6.42
C SER A 287 -24.15 7.37 -7.90
N ASN A 288 -23.42 8.43 -8.22
CA ASN A 288 -23.20 8.88 -9.60
C ASN A 288 -21.89 8.33 -10.20
N ARG A 289 -21.29 7.33 -9.58
CA ARG A 289 -20.06 6.69 -10.10
C ARG A 289 -20.40 5.85 -11.33
N VAL A 290 -19.53 5.94 -12.32
CA VAL A 290 -19.60 5.14 -13.55
C VAL A 290 -18.21 4.58 -13.86
N ALA A 291 -18.14 3.33 -14.29
CA ALA A 291 -16.92 2.67 -14.68
C ALA A 291 -16.91 2.40 -16.19
N ARG A 292 -15.80 2.70 -16.84
CA ARG A 292 -15.58 2.36 -18.25
C ARG A 292 -14.16 1.86 -18.48
N LEU A 293 -13.94 1.11 -19.54
CA LEU A 293 -12.60 0.69 -19.91
C LEU A 293 -11.66 1.90 -19.99
N ALA A 294 -10.48 1.75 -19.38
CA ALA A 294 -9.46 2.76 -19.45
C ALA A 294 -8.79 2.76 -20.82
N THR A 295 -8.72 3.93 -21.46
CA THR A 295 -7.89 4.16 -22.63
C THR A 295 -6.54 4.75 -22.22
N ASP A 296 -5.55 4.74 -23.13
CA ASP A 296 -4.27 5.42 -22.88
C ASP A 296 -4.48 6.91 -22.59
N THR A 297 -5.45 7.53 -23.26
CA THR A 297 -5.81 8.94 -23.02
C THR A 297 -6.31 9.17 -21.60
N ASP A 298 -7.12 8.26 -21.07
CA ASP A 298 -7.61 8.35 -19.69
C ASP A 298 -6.49 8.22 -18.65
N LEU A 299 -5.58 7.31 -18.90
CA LEU A 299 -4.49 7.03 -17.98
C LEU A 299 -3.38 8.08 -18.06
N GLU A 300 -3.03 8.52 -19.28
CA GLU A 300 -1.84 9.31 -19.53
C GLU A 300 -2.12 10.82 -19.71
N GLN A 301 -3.30 11.21 -20.18
CA GLN A 301 -3.55 12.59 -20.60
C GLN A 301 -4.70 13.29 -19.84
N SER A 302 -5.58 12.54 -19.22
CA SER A 302 -6.70 13.13 -18.49
C SER A 302 -6.21 13.95 -17.29
N LYS A 303 -6.66 15.20 -17.22
CA LYS A 303 -6.42 16.11 -16.10
C LYS A 303 -7.53 16.08 -15.06
N ASP A 304 -8.54 15.25 -15.27
CA ASP A 304 -9.66 15.12 -14.35
C ASP A 304 -9.31 14.18 -13.20
N PRO A 305 -9.82 14.45 -11.99
CA PRO A 305 -9.74 13.52 -10.87
C PRO A 305 -10.42 12.20 -11.23
N LYS A 306 -9.75 11.08 -10.91
CA LYS A 306 -10.24 9.75 -11.25
C LYS A 306 -9.75 8.71 -10.26
N THR A 307 -10.40 7.56 -10.26
CA THR A 307 -9.89 6.31 -9.69
C THR A 307 -9.72 5.30 -10.81
N VAL A 308 -8.62 4.57 -10.80
CA VAL A 308 -8.41 3.41 -11.68
C VAL A 308 -8.61 2.15 -10.85
N SER A 309 -9.22 1.12 -11.41
CA SER A 309 -9.41 -0.17 -10.73
C SER A 309 -9.44 -1.30 -11.76
N ALA A 310 -9.40 -2.54 -11.29
CA ALA A 310 -9.66 -3.71 -12.13
C ALA A 310 -11.17 -3.89 -12.35
N TRP A 311 -11.56 -4.41 -13.51
CA TRP A 311 -12.96 -4.61 -13.88
C TRP A 311 -13.75 -5.42 -12.84
N PHE A 312 -13.19 -6.54 -12.36
CA PHE A 312 -13.87 -7.39 -11.37
C PHE A 312 -14.23 -6.64 -10.07
N ALA A 313 -13.40 -5.70 -9.64
CA ALA A 313 -13.62 -4.95 -8.42
C ALA A 313 -14.77 -3.94 -8.52
N THR A 314 -15.10 -3.49 -9.75
CA THR A 314 -16.24 -2.60 -9.95
C THR A 314 -17.57 -3.33 -9.79
N HIS A 315 -17.61 -4.60 -10.16
CA HIS A 315 -18.82 -5.42 -9.99
C HIS A 315 -19.15 -5.67 -8.52
N ALA A 316 -18.14 -5.97 -7.71
CA ALA A 316 -18.34 -6.13 -6.27
C ALA A 316 -18.94 -4.88 -5.62
N ARG A 317 -18.68 -3.71 -6.18
CA ARG A 317 -19.16 -2.41 -5.68
C ARG A 317 -20.41 -1.90 -6.39
N GLU A 318 -21.02 -2.71 -7.25
CA GLU A 318 -22.21 -2.35 -8.03
C GLU A 318 -22.05 -1.02 -8.81
N ILE A 319 -20.83 -0.73 -9.28
CA ILE A 319 -20.56 0.47 -10.07
C ILE A 319 -21.08 0.22 -11.49
N PRO A 320 -22.03 1.01 -11.99
CA PRO A 320 -22.56 0.85 -13.33
C PRO A 320 -21.45 0.98 -14.38
N ALA A 321 -21.47 0.12 -15.39
CA ALA A 321 -20.65 0.28 -16.59
C ALA A 321 -21.27 1.31 -17.52
N GLU A 322 -20.45 2.24 -18.05
CA GLU A 322 -20.87 2.99 -19.23
C GLU A 322 -20.97 2.00 -20.40
N GLY A 323 -22.08 2.04 -21.12
CA GLY A 323 -22.25 1.25 -22.32
C GLY A 323 -21.15 1.52 -23.35
N PRO A 324 -20.94 0.59 -24.31
CA PRO A 324 -19.92 0.71 -25.33
C PRO A 324 -20.09 1.95 -26.20
#